data_d0be449b27e9c6ca455210d5de031952
#
_entry.id   d0be449b27e9c6ca455210d5de031952
#
_cell.length_a   1.000
_cell.length_b   1.000
_cell.length_c   1.000
_cell.angle_alpha   90.00
_cell.angle_beta   90.00
_cell.angle_gamma   90.00
#
_symmetry.space_group_name_H-M   'P 1'
#
loop_
_entity.id
_entity.type
_entity.pdbx_description
1 polymer ?
#
loop_
_entity_poly.entity_id
_entity_poly.type
_entity_poly.pdbx_seq_one_letter_code
_entity_poly.pdbx_strand_id
1 'polypeptide(L)'
;MKHFAALCSLAFLLCSCAGVHVQKPEVDNVKKIAILSVSASEDIKKLENEEDSGSLKDALVGVATSAAEDNVEQLAKGRERLITHGADALAATLGSIKGWAVIPSEEVTGNPDVQKFFEPTGAEGVINKIARLVPVNGWRYMTPKGMHELPYEAVVSGETALFGAKTDDQEVREKVGKLCEALNVDAIAVAEYYFFYEEGGLLPTARATPVAMVDVVLIDKKGNKLLHTDHGWTQVTGKGNVMLVDKYVDLHSDPSVDAYVNTIDKAMDEFKKAAKKKL
;
A
#
# COMPACT_ATOMS: atom_id res chain seq x y z
N MET A 1 22.95 -5.63 42.74
CA MET A 1 22.75 -4.46 41.85
C MET A 1 23.37 -4.62 40.45
N LYS A 2 24.38 -5.45 40.21
CA LYS A 2 25.00 -5.63 38.88
C LYS A 2 24.15 -6.43 37.87
N HIS A 3 23.21 -7.25 38.32
CA HIS A 3 22.32 -8.06 37.45
C HIS A 3 21.07 -7.34 36.98
N PHE A 4 20.68 -6.24 37.62
CA PHE A 4 19.51 -5.45 37.23
C PHE A 4 19.79 -4.56 36.03
N ALA A 5 21.03 -4.06 35.89
CA ALA A 5 21.46 -3.24 34.75
C ALA A 5 21.55 -4.05 33.45
N ALA A 6 21.91 -5.35 33.51
CA ALA A 6 21.97 -6.22 32.35
C ALA A 6 20.58 -6.59 31.81
N LEU A 7 19.58 -6.73 32.67
CA LEU A 7 18.20 -7.03 32.25
C LEU A 7 17.54 -5.83 31.57
N CYS A 8 17.80 -4.60 32.06
CA CYS A 8 17.30 -3.39 31.43
C CYS A 8 17.92 -3.14 30.04
N SER A 9 19.21 -3.47 29.85
CA SER A 9 19.86 -3.34 28.55
C SER A 9 19.33 -4.33 27.51
N LEU A 10 18.94 -5.53 27.95
CA LEU A 10 18.35 -6.54 27.04
C LEU A 10 16.92 -6.19 26.65
N ALA A 11 16.15 -5.56 27.53
CA ALA A 11 14.78 -5.09 27.24
C ALA A 11 14.76 -3.94 26.23
N PHE A 12 15.79 -3.08 26.21
CA PHE A 12 15.91 -2.01 25.21
C PHE A 12 16.28 -2.51 23.80
N LEU A 13 16.88 -3.70 23.69
CA LEU A 13 17.19 -4.31 22.41
C LEU A 13 16.01 -5.01 21.74
N LEU A 14 14.93 -5.29 22.49
CA LEU A 14 13.73 -5.96 21.99
C LEU A 14 12.63 -4.98 21.52
N CYS A 15 12.76 -3.68 21.79
CA CYS A 15 11.78 -2.65 21.37
C CYS A 15 12.02 -2.05 19.98
N SER A 16 12.85 -2.67 19.13
CA SER A 16 13.23 -2.08 17.83
C SER A 16 12.67 -2.82 16.62
N CYS A 17 11.60 -3.58 16.76
CA CYS A 17 11.18 -4.49 15.70
C CYS A 17 10.01 -4.04 14.82
N ALA A 18 9.35 -2.92 15.09
CA ALA A 18 8.31 -2.41 14.20
C ALA A 18 8.89 -1.33 13.28
N GLY A 19 8.54 -1.34 11.99
CA GLY A 19 8.89 -0.25 11.12
C GLY A 19 9.38 -0.61 9.71
N VAL A 20 10.40 0.11 9.27
CA VAL A 20 11.05 -0.13 7.98
C VAL A 20 12.25 -1.05 8.18
N HIS A 21 12.28 -2.14 7.43
CA HIS A 21 13.39 -3.08 7.39
C HIS A 21 14.26 -2.81 6.16
N VAL A 22 15.59 -2.88 6.34
CA VAL A 22 16.55 -2.60 5.27
C VAL A 22 17.64 -3.66 5.28
N GLN A 23 17.87 -4.27 4.12
CA GLN A 23 18.93 -5.26 3.94
C GLN A 23 20.21 -4.58 3.43
N LYS A 24 21.24 -4.50 4.29
CA LYS A 24 22.58 -4.01 3.93
C LYS A 24 23.53 -5.19 3.77
N PRO A 25 24.57 -5.09 2.90
CA PRO A 25 24.93 -3.93 2.07
C PRO A 25 24.16 -3.85 0.72
N GLU A 26 23.25 -4.75 0.43
CA GLU A 26 22.63 -4.93 -0.90
C GLU A 26 21.91 -3.65 -1.35
N VAL A 27 21.16 -3.00 -0.47
CA VAL A 27 20.44 -1.76 -0.75
C VAL A 27 21.37 -0.59 -1.13
N ASP A 28 22.63 -0.63 -0.71
CA ASP A 28 23.61 0.41 -1.00
C ASP A 28 24.05 0.42 -2.46
N ASN A 29 23.83 -0.69 -3.16
CA ASN A 29 24.17 -0.84 -4.59
C ASN A 29 23.05 -0.38 -5.52
N VAL A 30 21.86 -0.09 -4.99
CA VAL A 30 20.71 0.39 -5.78
C VAL A 30 20.95 1.81 -6.25
N LYS A 31 20.78 2.04 -7.56
CA LYS A 31 20.88 3.34 -8.21
C LYS A 31 19.63 3.68 -9.00
N LYS A 32 18.97 2.68 -9.57
CA LYS A 32 17.82 2.83 -10.46
C LYS A 32 16.70 1.89 -10.06
N ILE A 33 15.48 2.41 -9.99
CA ILE A 33 14.29 1.72 -9.48
C ILE A 33 13.15 1.84 -10.51
N ALA A 34 12.36 0.77 -10.64
CA ALA A 34 11.05 0.79 -11.28
C ALA A 34 9.95 0.64 -10.22
N ILE A 35 8.84 1.33 -10.39
CA ILE A 35 7.61 1.10 -9.62
C ILE A 35 6.71 0.20 -10.47
N LEU A 36 6.56 -1.07 -10.07
CA LEU A 36 5.82 -2.08 -10.82
C LEU A 36 4.32 -1.99 -10.55
N SER A 37 3.96 -1.79 -9.29
CA SER A 37 2.57 -1.72 -8.85
C SER A 37 2.42 -0.70 -7.73
N VAL A 38 1.37 0.09 -7.86
CA VAL A 38 0.82 0.91 -6.78
C VAL A 38 -0.67 0.58 -6.73
N SER A 39 -1.14 0.11 -5.60
CA SER A 39 -2.55 -0.16 -5.37
C SER A 39 -3.05 0.65 -4.17
N ALA A 40 -4.35 0.87 -4.13
CA ALA A 40 -4.99 1.49 -2.98
C ALA A 40 -6.37 0.87 -2.76
N SER A 41 -6.83 0.87 -1.52
CA SER A 41 -8.20 0.46 -1.22
C SER A 41 -9.21 1.40 -1.90
N GLU A 42 -10.19 0.84 -2.62
CA GLU A 42 -11.30 1.62 -3.19
C GLU A 42 -12.24 2.12 -2.10
N ASP A 43 -12.42 1.31 -1.05
CA ASP A 43 -13.32 1.63 0.03
C ASP A 43 -12.55 2.26 1.19
N ILE A 44 -13.07 3.37 1.69
CA ILE A 44 -12.54 4.03 2.87
C ILE A 44 -13.37 3.57 4.07
N LYS A 45 -12.73 2.83 4.97
CA LYS A 45 -13.38 2.21 6.13
C LYS A 45 -13.16 3.03 7.40
N LYS A 46 -14.08 2.88 8.35
CA LYS A 46 -13.86 3.37 9.70
C LYS A 46 -12.68 2.61 10.32
N LEU A 47 -11.76 3.35 10.94
CA LEU A 47 -10.72 2.73 11.75
C LEU A 47 -11.37 2.24 13.05
N GLU A 48 -11.47 0.91 13.20
CA GLU A 48 -11.99 0.29 14.41
C GLU A 48 -10.84 0.11 15.41
N ASN A 49 -11.08 0.48 16.65
CA ASN A 49 -10.20 0.09 17.73
C ASN A 49 -10.35 -1.42 17.95
N GLU A 50 -9.26 -2.13 18.29
CA GLU A 50 -9.21 -3.59 18.40
C GLU A 50 -10.27 -4.21 19.34
N GLU A 51 -10.95 -3.40 20.17
CA GLU A 51 -12.02 -3.84 21.07
C GLU A 51 -13.38 -4.06 20.39
N ASP A 52 -13.59 -3.52 19.18
CA ASP A 52 -14.86 -3.58 18.44
C ASP A 52 -14.86 -4.56 17.26
N SER A 53 -14.02 -5.59 17.27
CA SER A 53 -13.93 -6.59 16.18
C SER A 53 -15.23 -7.42 16.06
N GLY A 54 -16.30 -6.73 15.75
CA GLY A 54 -17.62 -7.29 15.45
C GLY A 54 -17.63 -7.87 14.05
N SER A 55 -17.78 -9.16 13.99
CA SER A 55 -18.37 -9.99 12.94
C SER A 55 -18.09 -9.60 11.46
N LEU A 56 -17.44 -10.50 10.76
CA LEU A 56 -17.35 -10.61 9.28
C LEU A 56 -18.67 -10.32 8.52
N LYS A 57 -19.81 -10.27 9.20
CA LYS A 57 -21.11 -9.94 8.62
C LYS A 57 -21.25 -8.47 8.24
N ASP A 58 -20.62 -7.55 8.96
CA ASP A 58 -20.74 -6.12 8.69
C ASP A 58 -19.91 -5.69 7.49
N ALA A 59 -18.81 -6.40 7.21
CA ALA A 59 -17.99 -6.17 6.01
C ALA A 59 -18.72 -6.55 4.71
N LEU A 60 -19.64 -7.50 4.74
CA LEU A 60 -20.41 -7.93 3.57
C LEU A 60 -21.61 -7.02 3.24
N VAL A 61 -22.11 -6.27 4.22
CA VAL A 61 -23.28 -5.37 4.01
C VAL A 61 -22.87 -4.06 3.32
N GLY A 62 -21.61 -3.63 3.44
CA GLY A 62 -21.09 -2.40 2.82
C GLY A 62 -21.00 -2.42 1.28
N VAL A 63 -21.14 -3.60 0.65
CA VAL A 63 -21.00 -3.75 -0.81
C VAL A 63 -22.28 -3.41 -1.60
N ALA A 64 -23.42 -3.33 -0.94
CA ALA A 64 -24.71 -3.40 -1.64
C ALA A 64 -25.43 -2.08 -1.92
N THR A 65 -24.97 -0.94 -1.40
CA THR A 65 -25.73 0.32 -1.53
C THR A 65 -24.84 1.51 -1.81
N SER A 66 -24.16 1.51 -2.95
CA SER A 66 -23.57 2.75 -3.41
C SER A 66 -24.29 3.28 -4.63
N ALA A 67 -24.90 4.42 -4.44
CA ALA A 67 -25.00 5.49 -5.38
C ALA A 67 -26.03 5.35 -6.51
N ALA A 68 -26.92 6.31 -6.49
CA ALA A 68 -27.58 6.79 -7.68
C ALA A 68 -26.56 7.03 -8.80
N GLU A 69 -26.88 6.60 -10.02
CA GLU A 69 -26.01 6.57 -11.20
C GLU A 69 -25.35 7.91 -11.57
N ASP A 70 -25.86 9.03 -11.11
CA ASP A 70 -25.36 10.39 -11.45
C ASP A 70 -24.00 10.77 -10.80
N ASN A 71 -23.50 9.98 -9.83
CA ASN A 71 -22.29 10.31 -9.08
C ASN A 71 -21.10 9.39 -9.36
N VAL A 72 -21.25 8.35 -10.18
CA VAL A 72 -20.20 7.33 -10.41
C VAL A 72 -18.96 7.94 -11.05
N GLU A 73 -19.13 8.87 -12.00
CA GLU A 73 -18.00 9.51 -12.69
C GLU A 73 -17.16 10.39 -11.74
N GLN A 74 -17.80 11.13 -10.85
CA GLN A 74 -17.10 12.02 -9.92
C GLN A 74 -16.38 11.24 -8.83
N LEU A 75 -16.99 10.15 -8.34
CA LEU A 75 -16.35 9.20 -7.44
C LEU A 75 -15.12 8.56 -8.08
N ALA A 76 -15.23 8.13 -9.34
CA ALA A 76 -14.10 7.57 -10.09
C ALA A 76 -12.97 8.60 -10.23
N LYS A 77 -13.27 9.87 -10.51
CA LYS A 77 -12.28 10.96 -10.57
C LYS A 77 -11.59 11.19 -9.23
N GLY A 78 -12.34 11.19 -8.12
CA GLY A 78 -11.77 11.31 -6.78
C GLY A 78 -10.79 10.18 -6.46
N ARG A 79 -11.18 8.94 -6.75
CA ARG A 79 -10.35 7.75 -6.59
C ARG A 79 -9.10 7.79 -7.48
N GLU A 80 -9.26 8.11 -8.77
CA GLU A 80 -8.15 8.25 -9.71
C GLU A 80 -7.15 9.31 -9.25
N ARG A 81 -7.63 10.43 -8.75
CA ARG A 81 -6.78 11.48 -8.19
C ARG A 81 -5.97 11.00 -6.99
N LEU A 82 -6.58 10.24 -6.06
CA LEU A 82 -5.88 9.71 -4.89
C LEU A 82 -4.79 8.73 -5.28
N ILE A 83 -5.09 7.76 -6.14
CA ILE A 83 -4.11 6.74 -6.49
C ILE A 83 -2.98 7.28 -7.37
N THR A 84 -3.28 8.21 -8.28
CA THR A 84 -2.26 8.89 -9.09
C THR A 84 -1.33 9.70 -8.19
N HIS A 85 -1.89 10.48 -7.24
CA HIS A 85 -1.08 11.20 -6.28
C HIS A 85 -0.22 10.27 -5.41
N GLY A 86 -0.77 9.13 -4.98
CA GLY A 86 -0.02 8.11 -4.24
C GLY A 86 1.19 7.58 -5.02
N ALA A 87 1.02 7.31 -6.31
CA ALA A 87 2.12 6.87 -7.18
C ALA A 87 3.19 7.95 -7.34
N ASP A 88 2.80 9.20 -7.57
CA ASP A 88 3.71 10.34 -7.70
C ASP A 88 4.48 10.59 -6.39
N ALA A 89 3.79 10.55 -5.25
CA ALA A 89 4.39 10.72 -3.93
C ALA A 89 5.38 9.60 -3.60
N LEU A 90 5.08 8.35 -3.98
CA LEU A 90 6.01 7.23 -3.86
C LEU A 90 7.26 7.45 -4.71
N ALA A 91 7.10 7.80 -5.99
CA ALA A 91 8.22 8.05 -6.90
C ALA A 91 9.14 9.16 -6.38
N ALA A 92 8.56 10.30 -5.98
CA ALA A 92 9.29 11.41 -5.39
C ALA A 92 10.02 11.03 -4.09
N THR A 93 9.36 10.24 -3.24
CA THR A 93 9.93 9.77 -1.97
C THR A 93 11.10 8.84 -2.20
N LEU A 94 10.95 7.79 -3.03
CA LEU A 94 12.03 6.87 -3.36
C LEU A 94 13.22 7.59 -3.97
N GLY A 95 12.99 8.50 -4.92
CA GLY A 95 14.04 9.34 -5.49
C GLY A 95 14.79 10.20 -4.48
N SER A 96 14.12 10.63 -3.40
CA SER A 96 14.68 11.50 -2.36
C SER A 96 15.39 10.77 -1.22
N ILE A 97 15.22 9.45 -1.08
CA ILE A 97 15.82 8.67 0.02
C ILE A 97 17.34 8.60 -0.11
N LYS A 98 17.84 8.10 -1.24
CA LYS A 98 19.29 7.99 -1.54
C LYS A 98 19.66 8.59 -2.90
N GLY A 99 18.78 9.38 -3.53
CA GLY A 99 18.98 9.89 -4.89
C GLY A 99 18.82 8.80 -5.95
N TRP A 100 18.01 7.79 -5.68
CA TRP A 100 17.70 6.75 -6.65
C TRP A 100 16.98 7.32 -7.87
N ALA A 101 17.40 6.90 -9.07
CA ALA A 101 16.68 7.24 -10.28
C ALA A 101 15.45 6.35 -10.40
N VAL A 102 14.26 6.95 -10.35
CA VAL A 102 13.00 6.23 -10.58
C VAL A 102 12.64 6.39 -12.05
N ILE A 103 12.45 5.28 -12.77
CA ILE A 103 12.05 5.33 -14.18
C ILE A 103 10.58 5.74 -14.32
N PRO A 104 10.20 6.42 -15.42
CA PRO A 104 8.82 6.81 -15.67
C PRO A 104 7.87 5.61 -15.69
N SER A 105 6.66 5.80 -15.18
CA SER A 105 5.65 4.74 -15.14
C SER A 105 5.29 4.20 -16.53
N GLU A 106 5.32 5.06 -17.54
CA GLU A 106 5.05 4.69 -18.93
C GLU A 106 6.10 3.71 -19.48
N GLU A 107 7.36 3.83 -19.06
CA GLU A 107 8.40 2.85 -19.44
C GLU A 107 8.12 1.48 -18.81
N VAL A 108 7.59 1.45 -17.59
CA VAL A 108 7.25 0.20 -16.88
C VAL A 108 6.02 -0.43 -17.52
N THR A 109 4.93 0.31 -17.63
CA THR A 109 3.65 -0.19 -18.16
C THR A 109 3.68 -0.53 -19.63
N GLY A 110 4.53 0.16 -20.42
CA GLY A 110 4.76 -0.12 -21.83
C GLY A 110 5.71 -1.28 -22.13
N ASN A 111 6.39 -1.83 -21.12
CA ASN A 111 7.36 -2.90 -21.32
C ASN A 111 6.66 -4.25 -21.59
N PRO A 112 6.99 -4.95 -22.70
CA PRO A 112 6.33 -6.21 -23.07
C PRO A 112 6.49 -7.33 -22.01
N ASP A 113 7.62 -7.40 -21.34
CA ASP A 113 7.86 -8.42 -20.30
C ASP A 113 7.03 -8.15 -19.05
N VAL A 114 6.80 -6.87 -18.71
CA VAL A 114 5.88 -6.47 -17.64
C VAL A 114 4.45 -6.83 -18.01
N GLN A 115 4.02 -6.53 -19.22
CA GLN A 115 2.69 -6.90 -19.70
C GLN A 115 2.49 -8.43 -19.65
N LYS A 116 3.48 -9.19 -20.14
CA LYS A 116 3.45 -10.65 -20.10
C LYS A 116 3.43 -11.21 -18.68
N PHE A 117 4.13 -10.59 -17.74
CA PHE A 117 4.10 -10.98 -16.33
C PHE A 117 2.69 -10.95 -15.74
N PHE A 118 1.89 -9.96 -16.15
CA PHE A 118 0.50 -9.81 -15.70
C PHE A 118 -0.53 -10.51 -16.61
N GLU A 119 -0.10 -11.14 -17.71
CA GLU A 119 -1.00 -11.93 -18.54
C GLU A 119 -1.50 -13.16 -17.79
N PRO A 120 -2.79 -13.52 -17.93
CA PRO A 120 -3.34 -14.75 -17.35
C PRO A 120 -2.75 -15.98 -18.04
N THR A 121 -1.79 -16.64 -17.45
CA THR A 121 -1.22 -17.89 -17.96
C THR A 121 -1.72 -19.09 -17.13
N GLY A 122 -2.56 -19.95 -17.71
CA GLY A 122 -3.00 -21.20 -17.09
C GLY A 122 -3.89 -21.02 -15.84
N ALA A 123 -3.75 -21.93 -14.87
CA ALA A 123 -4.54 -21.93 -13.62
C ALA A 123 -4.28 -20.68 -12.77
N GLU A 124 -3.06 -20.13 -12.81
CA GLU A 124 -2.72 -18.88 -12.12
C GLU A 124 -3.48 -17.69 -12.69
N GLY A 125 -3.74 -17.66 -14.00
CA GLY A 125 -4.54 -16.62 -14.62
C GLY A 125 -6.01 -16.63 -14.19
N VAL A 126 -6.55 -17.79 -13.85
CA VAL A 126 -7.91 -17.91 -13.31
C VAL A 126 -7.95 -17.36 -11.88
N ILE A 127 -6.95 -17.64 -11.06
CA ILE A 127 -6.83 -17.11 -9.70
C ILE A 127 -6.73 -15.60 -9.73
N ASN A 128 -5.91 -15.02 -10.60
CA ASN A 128 -5.79 -13.57 -10.76
C ASN A 128 -7.06 -12.91 -11.29
N LYS A 129 -7.84 -13.58 -12.17
CA LYS A 129 -9.15 -13.08 -12.61
C LYS A 129 -10.18 -13.15 -11.49
N ILE A 130 -10.18 -14.21 -10.69
CA ILE A 130 -11.10 -14.35 -9.56
C ILE A 130 -10.71 -13.37 -8.45
N ALA A 131 -9.42 -13.14 -8.19
CA ALA A 131 -8.95 -12.16 -7.23
C ALA A 131 -9.39 -10.72 -7.57
N ARG A 132 -9.49 -10.39 -8.86
CA ARG A 132 -10.03 -9.10 -9.31
C ARG A 132 -11.56 -8.97 -9.13
N LEU A 133 -12.28 -10.08 -9.07
CA LEU A 133 -13.74 -10.11 -8.95
C LEU A 133 -14.22 -10.28 -7.50
N VAL A 134 -13.36 -10.80 -6.63
CA VAL A 134 -13.68 -11.04 -5.22
C VAL A 134 -12.76 -10.18 -4.37
N PRO A 135 -13.31 -9.32 -3.50
CA PRO A 135 -12.50 -8.50 -2.61
C PRO A 135 -11.60 -9.39 -1.74
N VAL A 136 -10.30 -9.22 -1.84
CA VAL A 136 -9.34 -9.86 -0.96
C VAL A 136 -9.51 -9.25 0.42
N ASN A 137 -9.75 -10.05 1.45
CA ASN A 137 -10.06 -9.55 2.81
C ASN A 137 -11.21 -8.50 2.85
N GLY A 138 -12.15 -8.56 1.91
CA GLY A 138 -13.22 -7.58 1.82
C GLY A 138 -12.78 -6.21 1.29
N TRP A 139 -11.59 -6.10 0.70
CA TRP A 139 -11.10 -4.88 0.07
C TRP A 139 -11.17 -4.99 -1.45
N ARG A 140 -11.53 -3.87 -2.10
CA ARG A 140 -11.32 -3.66 -3.52
C ARG A 140 -10.15 -2.72 -3.69
N TYR A 141 -9.36 -2.93 -4.72
CA TYR A 141 -8.18 -2.12 -4.99
C TYR A 141 -8.31 -1.38 -6.30
N MET A 142 -7.79 -0.16 -6.31
CA MET A 142 -7.60 0.65 -7.50
C MET A 142 -6.10 0.82 -7.77
N THR A 143 -5.76 0.96 -9.05
CA THR A 143 -4.39 1.20 -9.52
C THR A 143 -4.36 2.44 -10.42
N PRO A 144 -3.21 3.13 -10.57
CA PRO A 144 -3.06 4.15 -11.59
C PRO A 144 -3.34 3.59 -12.97
N LYS A 145 -3.82 4.43 -13.87
CA LYS A 145 -4.12 4.04 -15.25
C LYS A 145 -2.93 3.35 -15.92
N GLY A 146 -3.16 2.15 -16.43
CA GLY A 146 -2.15 1.35 -17.12
C GLY A 146 -1.27 0.48 -16.21
N MET A 147 -1.28 0.69 -14.89
CA MET A 147 -0.63 -0.22 -13.95
C MET A 147 -1.51 -1.43 -13.67
N HIS A 148 -0.86 -2.54 -13.33
CA HIS A 148 -1.52 -3.75 -12.86
C HIS A 148 -1.39 -3.87 -11.35
N GLU A 149 -2.39 -4.48 -10.72
CA GLU A 149 -2.37 -4.79 -9.30
C GLU A 149 -1.42 -5.95 -9.02
N LEU A 150 -0.51 -5.74 -8.07
CA LEU A 150 0.27 -6.77 -7.41
C LEU A 150 0.16 -6.52 -5.91
N PRO A 151 -0.61 -7.32 -5.17
CA PRO A 151 -0.81 -7.12 -3.74
C PRO A 151 0.52 -7.17 -2.97
N TYR A 152 0.69 -6.26 -2.02
CA TYR A 152 1.88 -6.20 -1.16
C TYR A 152 2.10 -7.54 -0.42
N GLU A 153 1.04 -8.10 0.15
CA GLU A 153 1.11 -9.36 0.89
C GLU A 153 1.56 -10.54 0.03
N ALA A 154 1.17 -10.60 -1.24
CA ALA A 154 1.62 -11.65 -2.15
C ALA A 154 3.15 -11.64 -2.33
N VAL A 155 3.77 -10.50 -2.14
CA VAL A 155 5.21 -10.28 -2.34
C VAL A 155 6.00 -10.42 -1.03
N VAL A 156 5.38 -10.08 0.10
CA VAL A 156 6.08 -10.01 1.39
C VAL A 156 5.90 -11.25 2.24
N SER A 157 4.69 -11.80 2.32
CA SER A 157 4.35 -12.93 3.19
C SER A 157 3.89 -14.18 2.45
N GLY A 158 3.57 -14.07 1.15
CA GLY A 158 2.96 -15.15 0.38
C GLY A 158 1.51 -15.44 0.77
N GLU A 159 0.92 -14.60 1.62
CA GLU A 159 -0.47 -14.73 1.98
C GLU A 159 -1.33 -14.13 0.87
N THR A 160 -1.90 -14.98 0.05
CA THR A 160 -3.03 -14.57 -0.78
C THR A 160 -4.29 -14.88 0.01
N ALA A 161 -5.04 -13.85 0.34
CA ALA A 161 -6.26 -13.95 1.14
C ALA A 161 -7.40 -14.76 0.49
N LEU A 162 -7.22 -15.26 -0.71
CA LEU A 162 -8.13 -16.15 -1.39
C LEU A 162 -7.96 -17.57 -0.85
N PHE A 163 -8.92 -18.00 -0.03
CA PHE A 163 -9.06 -19.37 0.46
C PHE A 163 -7.92 -19.91 1.35
N GLY A 164 -7.10 -19.05 1.95
CA GLY A 164 -5.97 -19.50 2.77
C GLY A 164 -4.88 -20.22 1.97
N ALA A 165 -4.86 -20.04 0.64
CA ALA A 165 -3.80 -20.54 -0.21
C ALA A 165 -2.55 -19.70 0.06
N LYS A 166 -1.50 -20.35 0.59
CA LYS A 166 -0.18 -19.73 0.67
C LYS A 166 0.46 -19.84 -0.71
N THR A 167 0.79 -18.72 -1.31
CA THR A 167 1.72 -18.69 -2.44
C THR A 167 3.14 -18.76 -1.89
N ASP A 168 4.06 -19.32 -2.67
CA ASP A 168 5.47 -19.19 -2.36
C ASP A 168 5.88 -17.74 -2.66
N ASP A 169 5.95 -16.93 -1.61
CA ASP A 169 6.32 -15.52 -1.68
C ASP A 169 7.69 -15.31 -2.32
N GLN A 170 8.61 -16.25 -2.13
CA GLN A 170 9.92 -16.22 -2.76
C GLN A 170 9.81 -16.43 -4.27
N GLU A 171 8.99 -17.38 -4.73
CA GLU A 171 8.77 -17.59 -6.17
C GLU A 171 8.17 -16.34 -6.83
N VAL A 172 7.21 -15.67 -6.18
CA VAL A 172 6.66 -14.40 -6.67
C VAL A 172 7.74 -13.34 -6.77
N ARG A 173 8.56 -13.17 -5.71
CA ARG A 173 9.65 -12.19 -5.72
C ARG A 173 10.72 -12.50 -6.76
N GLU A 174 11.06 -13.77 -6.98
CA GLU A 174 12.00 -14.16 -8.02
C GLU A 174 11.47 -13.84 -9.43
N LYS A 175 10.17 -14.03 -9.67
CA LYS A 175 9.52 -13.63 -10.92
C LYS A 175 9.54 -12.10 -11.09
N VAL A 176 9.24 -11.35 -10.03
CA VAL A 176 9.35 -9.87 -10.02
C VAL A 176 10.79 -9.44 -10.25
N GLY A 177 11.75 -10.09 -9.58
CA GLY A 177 13.18 -9.78 -9.71
C GLY A 177 13.70 -9.92 -11.14
N LYS A 178 13.18 -10.88 -11.93
CA LYS A 178 13.54 -11.04 -13.36
C LYS A 178 13.16 -9.81 -14.21
N LEU A 179 12.12 -9.06 -13.82
CA LEU A 179 11.75 -7.83 -14.51
C LEU A 179 12.79 -6.71 -14.35
N CYS A 180 13.68 -6.80 -13.35
CA CYS A 180 14.77 -5.84 -13.20
C CYS A 180 15.68 -5.81 -14.45
N GLU A 181 15.93 -6.95 -15.07
CA GLU A 181 16.73 -7.04 -16.30
C GLU A 181 15.99 -6.44 -17.48
N ALA A 182 14.72 -6.77 -17.66
CA ALA A 182 13.86 -6.27 -18.73
C ALA A 182 13.70 -4.73 -18.68
N LEU A 183 13.64 -4.17 -17.46
CA LEU A 183 13.50 -2.74 -17.23
C LEU A 183 14.85 -2.01 -17.08
N ASN A 184 15.96 -2.74 -17.07
CA ASN A 184 17.30 -2.21 -16.82
C ASN A 184 17.36 -1.36 -15.54
N VAL A 185 16.90 -1.96 -14.41
CA VAL A 185 16.89 -1.36 -13.08
C VAL A 185 17.57 -2.28 -12.06
N ASP A 186 17.95 -1.72 -10.91
CA ASP A 186 18.59 -2.48 -9.83
C ASP A 186 17.54 -3.11 -8.89
N ALA A 187 16.37 -2.48 -8.79
CA ALA A 187 15.30 -2.95 -7.94
C ALA A 187 13.93 -2.51 -8.44
N ILE A 188 12.91 -3.22 -7.99
CA ILE A 188 11.49 -2.99 -8.29
C ILE A 188 10.75 -2.68 -6.98
N ALA A 189 9.95 -1.63 -6.98
CA ALA A 189 9.07 -1.24 -5.89
C ALA A 189 7.65 -1.71 -6.13
N VAL A 190 7.00 -2.19 -5.06
CA VAL A 190 5.56 -2.43 -4.96
C VAL A 190 5.05 -1.69 -3.75
N ALA A 191 3.93 -1.01 -3.86
CA ALA A 191 3.32 -0.28 -2.76
C ALA A 191 1.81 -0.44 -2.73
N GLU A 192 1.26 -0.41 -1.53
CA GLU A 192 -0.16 -0.51 -1.28
C GLU A 192 -0.59 0.54 -0.26
N TYR A 193 -1.63 1.31 -0.60
CA TYR A 193 -2.21 2.33 0.26
C TYR A 193 -3.54 1.85 0.84
N TYR A 194 -3.76 2.15 2.11
CA TYR A 194 -5.01 1.88 2.78
C TYR A 194 -5.56 3.19 3.34
N PHE A 195 -6.85 3.43 3.10
CA PHE A 195 -7.53 4.63 3.54
C PHE A 195 -8.59 4.28 4.58
N PHE A 196 -8.55 5.04 5.67
CA PHE A 196 -9.49 4.91 6.77
C PHE A 196 -9.99 6.29 7.19
N TYR A 197 -10.98 6.32 8.05
CA TYR A 197 -11.38 7.52 8.77
C TYR A 197 -11.59 7.23 10.25
N GLU A 198 -11.37 8.23 11.09
CA GLU A 198 -11.70 8.24 12.51
C GLU A 198 -12.85 9.21 12.73
N GLU A 199 -13.90 8.75 13.39
CA GLU A 199 -14.98 9.62 13.86
C GLU A 199 -14.51 10.39 15.10
N GLY A 200 -14.56 11.72 15.04
CA GLY A 200 -14.19 12.59 16.16
C GLY A 200 -15.40 12.95 17.03
N GLY A 201 -15.33 12.62 18.33
CA GLY A 201 -16.22 13.20 19.34
C GLY A 201 -17.39 12.33 19.80
N LEU A 202 -18.04 12.78 20.90
CA LEU A 202 -19.17 12.10 21.57
C LEU A 202 -20.51 12.19 20.80
N LEU A 203 -20.56 12.96 19.72
CA LEU A 203 -21.76 13.11 18.90
C LEU A 203 -21.47 12.63 17.49
N PRO A 204 -22.37 11.88 16.84
CA PRO A 204 -22.26 11.51 15.46
C PRO A 204 -22.27 12.78 14.60
N THR A 205 -21.08 13.18 14.13
CA THR A 205 -20.93 14.31 13.21
C THR A 205 -20.81 13.75 11.79
N ALA A 206 -21.34 14.51 10.82
CA ALA A 206 -21.14 14.19 9.40
C ALA A 206 -19.68 14.44 8.95
N ARG A 207 -18.73 14.47 9.88
CA ARG A 207 -17.33 14.77 9.63
C ARG A 207 -16.43 13.79 10.37
N ALA A 208 -15.37 13.36 9.70
CA ALA A 208 -14.37 12.46 10.24
C ALA A 208 -12.96 12.94 9.88
N THR A 209 -11.97 12.41 10.56
CA THR A 209 -10.56 12.69 10.29
C THR A 209 -10.01 11.62 9.35
N PRO A 210 -9.31 11.98 8.26
CA PRO A 210 -8.73 11.01 7.35
C PRO A 210 -7.52 10.32 7.99
N VAL A 211 -7.39 9.02 7.72
CA VAL A 211 -6.24 8.20 8.09
C VAL A 211 -5.75 7.49 6.84
N ALA A 212 -4.44 7.47 6.64
CA ALA A 212 -3.82 6.70 5.58
C ALA A 212 -2.66 5.89 6.13
N MET A 213 -2.41 4.75 5.51
CA MET A 213 -1.19 3.98 5.71
C MET A 213 -0.67 3.53 4.35
N VAL A 214 0.65 3.29 4.26
CA VAL A 214 1.30 2.80 3.06
C VAL A 214 2.25 1.67 3.41
N ASP A 215 2.13 0.58 2.70
CA ASP A 215 3.08 -0.51 2.73
C ASP A 215 3.94 -0.47 1.48
N VAL A 216 5.26 -0.59 1.64
CA VAL A 216 6.24 -0.49 0.55
C VAL A 216 7.23 -1.64 0.65
N VAL A 217 7.50 -2.30 -0.47
CA VAL A 217 8.59 -3.25 -0.60
C VAL A 217 9.45 -2.93 -1.81
N LEU A 218 10.77 -3.06 -1.65
CA LEU A 218 11.76 -2.93 -2.71
C LEU A 218 12.47 -4.29 -2.90
N ILE A 219 12.45 -4.83 -4.12
CA ILE A 219 12.91 -6.17 -4.46
C ILE A 219 14.05 -6.07 -5.46
N ASP A 220 15.17 -6.76 -5.21
CA ASP A 220 16.29 -6.84 -6.13
C ASP A 220 16.05 -7.89 -7.25
N LYS A 221 16.97 -7.97 -8.20
CA LYS A 221 16.96 -8.94 -9.31
C LYS A 221 17.01 -10.41 -8.89
N LYS A 222 17.34 -10.71 -7.63
CA LYS A 222 17.36 -12.07 -7.07
C LYS A 222 16.10 -12.41 -6.27
N GLY A 223 15.16 -11.46 -6.15
CA GLY A 223 13.97 -11.63 -5.33
C GLY A 223 14.19 -11.33 -3.83
N ASN A 224 15.33 -10.71 -3.46
CA ASN A 224 15.55 -10.32 -2.07
C ASN A 224 14.78 -9.03 -1.74
N LYS A 225 14.20 -8.98 -0.55
CA LYS A 225 13.58 -7.75 -0.01
C LYS A 225 14.69 -6.81 0.48
N LEU A 226 15.02 -5.79 -0.30
CA LEU A 226 16.03 -4.79 0.07
C LEU A 226 15.53 -3.79 1.11
N LEU A 227 14.25 -3.47 1.02
CA LEU A 227 13.53 -2.61 1.95
C LEU A 227 12.09 -3.08 2.00
N HIS A 228 11.48 -3.12 3.18
CA HIS A 228 10.03 -3.31 3.32
C HIS A 228 9.53 -2.68 4.61
N THR A 229 8.25 -2.35 4.65
CA THR A 229 7.53 -1.89 5.85
C THR A 229 6.87 -3.08 6.54
N ASP A 230 6.70 -3.00 7.86
CA ASP A 230 5.72 -3.84 8.54
C ASP A 230 4.32 -3.29 8.25
N HIS A 231 3.36 -4.19 8.02
CA HIS A 231 1.98 -3.79 7.75
C HIS A 231 1.42 -2.90 8.88
N GLY A 232 0.78 -1.81 8.48
CA GLY A 232 0.17 -0.85 9.41
C GLY A 232 1.14 0.13 10.08
N TRP A 233 2.44 -0.05 9.94
CA TRP A 233 3.42 0.78 10.63
C TRP A 233 3.39 2.27 10.21
N THR A 234 3.09 2.54 8.95
CA THR A 234 3.05 3.91 8.39
C THR A 234 1.72 4.62 8.64
N GLN A 235 0.82 4.05 9.44
CA GLN A 235 -0.47 4.66 9.72
C GLN A 235 -0.31 6.07 10.28
N VAL A 236 -0.93 7.04 9.64
CA VAL A 236 -0.94 8.44 10.05
C VAL A 236 -2.33 9.03 9.98
N THR A 237 -2.67 9.82 10.98
CA THR A 237 -3.89 10.63 11.00
C THR A 237 -3.60 11.97 10.30
N GLY A 238 -4.41 12.30 9.31
CA GLY A 238 -4.31 13.55 8.54
C GLY A 238 -4.80 14.77 9.29
N LYS A 239 -4.70 15.90 8.63
CA LYS A 239 -5.32 17.16 9.06
C LYS A 239 -6.54 17.45 8.19
N GLY A 240 -7.55 18.05 8.78
CA GLY A 240 -8.78 18.40 8.10
C GLY A 240 -9.90 17.44 8.43
N ASN A 241 -11.03 17.67 7.81
CA ASN A 241 -12.21 16.84 7.99
C ASN A 241 -12.67 16.32 6.63
N VAL A 242 -13.03 15.06 6.58
CA VAL A 242 -13.73 14.46 5.46
C VAL A 242 -15.22 14.45 5.74
N MET A 243 -16.02 14.61 4.70
CA MET A 243 -17.48 14.54 4.80
C MET A 243 -17.92 13.08 4.78
N LEU A 244 -18.86 12.74 5.66
CA LEU A 244 -19.53 11.44 5.65
C LEU A 244 -20.95 11.60 5.12
N VAL A 245 -21.31 10.80 4.13
CA VAL A 245 -22.66 10.66 3.62
C VAL A 245 -23.08 9.21 3.84
N ASP A 246 -24.14 8.98 4.59
CA ASP A 246 -24.63 7.66 4.95
C ASP A 246 -23.54 6.71 5.52
N LYS A 247 -22.66 7.26 6.36
CA LYS A 247 -21.48 6.59 6.97
C LYS A 247 -20.32 6.27 6.00
N TYR A 248 -20.35 6.76 4.77
CA TYR A 248 -19.25 6.63 3.82
C TYR A 248 -18.56 7.96 3.61
N VAL A 249 -17.27 7.91 3.33
CA VAL A 249 -16.51 9.12 2.98
C VAL A 249 -16.95 9.61 1.60
N ASP A 250 -17.34 10.87 1.56
CA ASP A 250 -17.74 11.53 0.30
C ASP A 250 -16.48 11.93 -0.51
N LEU A 251 -16.08 11.06 -1.42
CA LEU A 251 -15.01 11.34 -2.40
C LEU A 251 -15.48 12.14 -3.63
N HIS A 252 -16.75 12.52 -3.70
CA HIS A 252 -17.22 13.47 -4.72
C HIS A 252 -16.81 14.89 -4.38
N SER A 253 -16.49 15.18 -3.13
CA SER A 253 -16.10 16.51 -2.70
C SER A 253 -14.58 16.69 -2.74
N ASP A 254 -14.11 17.72 -3.45
CA ASP A 254 -12.70 18.08 -3.48
C ASP A 254 -12.07 18.23 -2.08
N PRO A 255 -12.72 18.85 -1.07
CA PRO A 255 -12.16 18.95 0.27
C PRO A 255 -11.84 17.59 0.92
N SER A 256 -12.67 16.55 0.71
CA SER A 256 -12.39 15.20 1.22
C SER A 256 -11.21 14.57 0.49
N VAL A 257 -11.15 14.69 -0.83
CA VAL A 257 -10.03 14.21 -1.64
C VAL A 257 -8.73 14.92 -1.23
N ASP A 258 -8.74 16.25 -1.08
CA ASP A 258 -7.58 17.03 -0.64
C ASP A 258 -7.09 16.63 0.76
N ALA A 259 -8.00 16.29 1.66
CA ALA A 259 -7.64 15.82 2.98
C ALA A 259 -6.88 14.50 2.93
N TYR A 260 -7.29 13.55 2.07
CA TYR A 260 -6.53 12.30 1.85
C TYR A 260 -5.23 12.52 1.10
N VAL A 261 -5.18 13.37 0.07
CA VAL A 261 -3.93 13.75 -0.61
C VAL A 261 -2.89 14.23 0.41
N ASN A 262 -3.26 15.16 1.29
CA ASN A 262 -2.36 15.64 2.35
C ASN A 262 -1.97 14.53 3.36
N THR A 263 -2.85 13.55 3.56
CA THR A 263 -2.57 12.43 4.47
C THR A 263 -1.60 11.43 3.84
N ILE A 264 -1.71 11.20 2.53
CA ILE A 264 -0.73 10.43 1.73
C ILE A 264 0.66 11.06 1.86
N ASP A 265 0.77 12.38 1.64
CA ASP A 265 2.06 13.07 1.76
C ASP A 265 2.68 12.89 3.15
N LYS A 266 1.86 12.96 4.20
CA LYS A 266 2.31 12.73 5.57
C LYS A 266 2.78 11.28 5.78
N ALA A 267 2.06 10.28 5.28
CA ALA A 267 2.46 8.87 5.36
C ALA A 267 3.80 8.64 4.65
N MET A 268 3.96 9.23 3.46
CA MET A 268 5.22 9.16 2.70
C MET A 268 6.39 9.87 3.38
N ASP A 269 6.13 10.98 4.08
CA ASP A 269 7.15 11.66 4.89
C ASP A 269 7.62 10.81 6.08
N GLU A 270 6.71 10.13 6.77
CA GLU A 270 7.07 9.21 7.86
C GLU A 270 7.85 8.00 7.33
N PHE A 271 7.40 7.39 6.22
CA PHE A 271 8.15 6.34 5.54
C PHE A 271 9.57 6.78 5.17
N LYS A 272 9.71 7.96 4.54
CA LYS A 272 11.01 8.54 4.17
C LYS A 272 11.94 8.75 5.36
N LYS A 273 11.43 9.31 6.46
CA LYS A 273 12.21 9.54 7.69
C LYS A 273 12.72 8.22 8.25
N ALA A 274 11.86 7.21 8.31
CA ALA A 274 12.23 5.90 8.83
C ALA A 274 13.23 5.18 7.93
N ALA A 275 13.01 5.18 6.62
CA ALA A 275 13.94 4.59 5.65
C ALA A 275 15.32 5.25 5.73
N LYS A 276 15.39 6.59 5.76
CA LYS A 276 16.66 7.32 5.89
C LYS A 276 17.41 7.04 7.19
N LYS A 277 16.71 6.75 8.27
CA LYS A 277 17.34 6.40 9.55
C LYS A 277 17.99 5.02 9.52
N LYS A 278 17.51 4.11 8.67
CA LYS A 278 17.99 2.73 8.55
C LYS A 278 19.06 2.57 7.45
N LEU A 279 19.01 3.42 6.43
CA LEU A 279 19.99 3.48 5.34
C LEU A 279 21.26 4.23 5.75
#